data_c992e5801547ce8ccc05f7fb02850626
#
_entry.id   c992e5801547ce8ccc05f7fb02850626
#
_cell.length_a   1.000
_cell.length_b   1.000
_cell.length_c   1.000
_cell.angle_alpha   90.00
_cell.angle_beta   90.00
_cell.angle_gamma   90.00
#
_symmetry.space_group_name_H-M   'P 1'
#
loop_
_entity.id
_entity.type
_entity.pdbx_description
1 polymer ?
#
loop_
_entity_poly.entity_id
_entity_poly.type
_entity_poly.pdbx_seq_one_letter_code
_entity_poly.pdbx_strand_id
1 'polypeptide(L)'
;MGSLLLTLIYICFISLGLPDSLLGSMWPVLHTEISVPVSFAGTISMLTCVGTIISSLFSDKLLHRFGAGKVTAVSVAMTAVAMFGFSISSQVWMFWLWAIPYGLGAGGVDAILNNYVALHYKAQHMSWLHCMWGVGAATGPYILGFVLTWGGTWSHGYGAIAILQVVLTAVLLMSLPLWKKRITITDESGQEVTA
;
A
#
# COMPACT_ATOMS: atom_id res chain seq x y z
N MET A 1 -21.50 7.07 -9.83
CA MET A 1 -20.14 6.67 -10.25
C MET A 1 -19.03 7.20 -9.32
N GLY A 2 -19.17 8.40 -8.71
CA GLY A 2 -18.18 8.94 -7.77
C GLY A 2 -18.00 8.14 -6.48
N SER A 3 -19.05 7.46 -6.02
CA SER A 3 -18.98 6.63 -4.82
C SER A 3 -18.16 5.35 -5.02
N LEU A 4 -18.23 4.71 -6.18
CA LEU A 4 -17.47 3.47 -6.46
C LEU A 4 -15.95 3.70 -6.46
N LEU A 5 -15.49 4.78 -7.10
CA LEU A 5 -14.07 5.12 -7.12
C LEU A 5 -13.56 5.48 -5.72
N LEU A 6 -14.35 6.24 -4.95
CA LEU A 6 -14.01 6.58 -3.57
C LEU A 6 -13.93 5.33 -2.68
N THR A 7 -14.86 4.39 -2.83
CA THR A 7 -14.82 3.10 -2.13
C THR A 7 -13.55 2.32 -2.49
N LEU A 8 -13.17 2.30 -3.77
CA LEU A 8 -11.94 1.65 -4.21
C LEU A 8 -10.69 2.29 -3.58
N ILE A 9 -10.65 3.62 -3.50
CA ILE A 9 -9.58 4.37 -2.85
C ILE A 9 -9.49 3.99 -1.37
N TYR A 10 -10.61 3.90 -0.66
CA TYR A 10 -10.64 3.45 0.74
C TYR A 10 -10.12 2.02 0.90
N ILE A 11 -10.50 1.11 0.00
CA ILE A 11 -9.97 -0.27 0.00
C ILE A 11 -8.45 -0.27 -0.22
N CYS A 12 -7.93 0.59 -1.09
CA CYS A 12 -6.48 0.74 -1.26
C CYS A 12 -5.79 1.16 0.04
N PHE A 13 -6.38 2.06 0.82
CA PHE A 13 -5.80 2.47 2.10
C PHE A 13 -5.89 1.39 3.17
N ILE A 14 -6.97 0.63 3.23
CA ILE A 14 -7.04 -0.58 4.08
C ILE A 14 -5.92 -1.54 3.69
N SER A 15 -5.75 -1.79 2.40
CA SER A 15 -4.73 -2.70 1.90
C SER A 15 -3.31 -2.21 2.13
N LEU A 16 -3.09 -0.90 2.21
CA LEU A 16 -1.80 -0.29 2.57
C LEU A 16 -1.49 -0.50 4.05
N GLY A 17 -2.48 -0.33 4.94
CA GLY A 17 -2.32 -0.52 6.37
C GLY A 17 -2.05 -1.97 6.78
N LEU A 18 -2.59 -2.95 6.05
CA LEU A 18 -2.41 -4.38 6.37
C LEU A 18 -0.94 -4.79 6.53
N PRO A 19 -0.05 -4.56 5.56
CA PRO A 19 1.35 -4.97 5.66
C PRO A 19 2.18 -4.09 6.61
N ASP A 20 1.82 -2.82 6.80
CA ASP A 20 2.58 -1.89 7.65
C ASP A 20 2.71 -2.39 9.09
N SER A 21 1.71 -3.07 9.61
CA SER A 21 1.68 -3.62 10.96
C SER A 21 2.27 -5.03 11.08
N LEU A 22 2.45 -5.73 9.96
CA LEU A 22 2.89 -7.13 9.98
C LEU A 22 4.31 -7.31 10.51
N LEU A 23 5.25 -6.48 10.05
CA LEU A 23 6.65 -6.63 10.44
C LEU A 23 6.79 -6.56 11.97
N GLY A 24 6.15 -5.58 12.61
CA GLY A 24 6.18 -5.46 14.07
C GLY A 24 5.52 -6.63 14.79
N SER A 25 4.41 -7.12 14.28
CA SER A 25 3.66 -8.23 14.88
C SER A 25 4.35 -9.59 14.71
N MET A 26 5.07 -9.77 13.61
CA MET A 26 5.80 -11.00 13.29
C MET A 26 7.17 -11.07 13.92
N TRP A 27 7.79 -9.93 14.15
CA TRP A 27 9.20 -9.85 14.50
C TRP A 27 9.60 -10.66 15.73
N PRO A 28 8.77 -10.73 16.80
CA PRO A 28 9.09 -11.54 17.97
C PRO A 28 9.35 -13.03 17.66
N VAL A 29 8.68 -13.57 16.66
CA VAL A 29 8.85 -14.96 16.20
C VAL A 29 9.94 -15.03 15.12
N LEU A 30 9.87 -14.15 14.14
CA LEU A 30 10.72 -14.16 12.96
C LEU A 30 12.20 -14.02 13.31
N HIS A 31 12.57 -13.06 14.19
CA HIS A 31 13.98 -12.80 14.52
C HIS A 31 14.66 -14.00 15.18
N THR A 32 13.91 -14.82 15.93
CA THR A 32 14.42 -16.03 16.55
C THR A 32 14.63 -17.13 15.53
N GLU A 33 13.72 -17.30 14.59
CA GLU A 33 13.82 -18.31 13.52
C GLU A 33 15.01 -18.05 12.58
N ILE A 34 15.22 -16.79 12.18
CA ILE A 34 16.33 -16.42 11.29
C ILE A 34 17.61 -16.06 12.05
N SER A 35 17.61 -16.23 13.40
CA SER A 35 18.77 -16.04 14.30
C SER A 35 19.44 -14.66 14.15
N VAL A 36 18.66 -13.59 14.16
CA VAL A 36 19.16 -12.20 14.09
C VAL A 36 18.74 -11.39 15.30
N PRO A 37 19.51 -10.34 15.66
CA PRO A 37 19.11 -9.40 16.73
C PRO A 37 17.78 -8.71 16.45
N VAL A 38 17.03 -8.40 17.51
CA VAL A 38 15.74 -7.67 17.42
C VAL A 38 15.87 -6.34 16.66
N SER A 39 17.03 -5.67 16.77
CA SER A 39 17.31 -4.39 16.10
C SER A 39 17.25 -4.41 14.58
N PHE A 40 17.34 -5.59 13.95
CA PHE A 40 17.25 -5.71 12.49
C PHE A 40 15.88 -5.32 11.93
N ALA A 41 14.79 -5.40 12.70
CA ALA A 41 13.50 -4.83 12.31
C ALA A 41 13.62 -3.34 11.96
N GLY A 42 14.40 -2.59 12.76
CA GLY A 42 14.65 -1.17 12.51
C GLY A 42 15.33 -0.92 11.16
N THR A 43 16.27 -1.75 10.75
CA THR A 43 16.95 -1.60 9.46
C THR A 43 16.02 -1.86 8.26
N ILE A 44 15.13 -2.85 8.38
CA ILE A 44 14.11 -3.14 7.36
C ILE A 44 13.13 -1.95 7.27
N SER A 45 12.65 -1.46 8.43
CA SER A 45 11.77 -0.29 8.48
C SER A 45 12.43 0.97 7.92
N MET A 46 13.71 1.21 8.18
CA MET A 46 14.46 2.33 7.60
C MET A 46 14.53 2.25 6.07
N LEU A 47 14.81 1.09 5.51
CA LEU A 47 14.81 0.89 4.05
C LEU A 47 13.43 1.15 3.45
N THR A 48 12.38 0.66 4.10
CA THR A 48 11.00 0.96 3.70
C THR A 48 10.72 2.45 3.72
N CYS A 49 11.07 3.16 4.79
CA CYS A 49 10.88 4.61 4.90
C CYS A 49 11.64 5.38 3.80
N VAL A 50 12.89 5.00 3.52
CA VAL A 50 13.66 5.62 2.43
C VAL A 50 12.97 5.40 1.09
N GLY A 51 12.47 4.19 0.82
CA GLY A 51 11.70 3.88 -0.38
C GLY A 51 10.43 4.74 -0.49
N THR A 52 9.69 4.88 0.62
CA THR A 52 8.48 5.72 0.70
C THR A 52 8.80 7.19 0.39
N ILE A 53 9.86 7.74 0.98
CA ILE A 53 10.29 9.13 0.73
C ILE A 53 10.64 9.32 -0.75
N ILE A 54 11.45 8.43 -1.31
CA ILE A 54 11.84 8.49 -2.73
C ILE A 54 10.61 8.46 -3.63
N SER A 55 9.71 7.51 -3.41
CA SER A 55 8.49 7.38 -4.20
C SER A 55 7.61 8.63 -4.12
N SER A 56 7.45 9.20 -2.92
CA SER A 56 6.65 10.40 -2.71
C SER A 56 7.23 11.62 -3.44
N LEU A 57 8.56 11.77 -3.47
CA LEU A 57 9.24 12.85 -4.20
C LEU A 57 9.02 12.77 -5.72
N PHE A 58 8.88 11.57 -6.27
CA PHE A 58 8.65 11.37 -7.69
C PHE A 58 7.16 11.22 -8.06
N SER A 59 6.27 11.17 -7.08
CA SER A 59 4.84 10.90 -7.27
C SER A 59 4.16 11.87 -8.22
N ASP A 60 4.47 13.17 -8.12
CA ASP A 60 3.91 14.21 -8.98
C ASP A 60 4.29 14.00 -10.46
N LYS A 61 5.56 13.74 -10.75
CA LYS A 61 6.03 13.44 -12.12
C LYS A 61 5.36 12.19 -12.69
N LEU A 62 5.18 11.16 -11.87
CA LEU A 62 4.54 9.92 -12.26
C LEU A 62 3.03 10.14 -12.51
N LEU A 63 2.39 10.94 -11.66
CA LEU A 63 0.98 11.31 -11.79
C LEU A 63 0.72 12.01 -13.11
N HIS A 64 1.50 13.06 -13.44
CA HIS A 64 1.35 13.81 -14.68
C HIS A 64 1.64 12.97 -15.93
N ARG A 65 2.57 12.02 -15.86
CA ARG A 65 2.97 11.20 -17.02
C ARG A 65 2.05 10.01 -17.27
N PHE A 66 1.55 9.34 -16.23
CA PHE A 66 0.85 8.06 -16.34
C PHE A 66 -0.60 8.11 -15.82
N GLY A 67 -0.95 9.13 -15.05
CA GLY A 67 -2.25 9.28 -14.40
C GLY A 67 -2.40 8.47 -13.11
N ALA A 68 -3.30 8.92 -12.21
CA ALA A 68 -3.47 8.37 -10.87
C ALA A 68 -3.77 6.86 -10.86
N GLY A 69 -4.69 6.40 -11.71
CA GLY A 69 -5.11 4.99 -11.72
C GLY A 69 -3.98 4.02 -12.06
N LYS A 70 -3.16 4.34 -13.08
CA LYS A 70 -2.05 3.47 -13.47
C LYS A 70 -0.94 3.45 -12.43
N VAL A 71 -0.57 4.62 -11.89
CA VAL A 71 0.47 4.70 -10.86
C VAL A 71 0.03 3.94 -9.61
N THR A 72 -1.21 4.11 -9.16
CA THR A 72 -1.76 3.35 -8.02
C THR A 72 -1.72 1.85 -8.28
N ALA A 73 -2.17 1.38 -9.46
CA ALA A 73 -2.18 -0.04 -9.78
C ALA A 73 -0.76 -0.65 -9.78
N VAL A 74 0.23 0.03 -10.37
CA VAL A 74 1.63 -0.40 -10.37
C VAL A 74 2.20 -0.40 -8.95
N SER A 75 1.91 0.63 -8.17
CA SER A 75 2.37 0.75 -6.78
C SER A 75 1.82 -0.37 -5.89
N VAL A 76 0.53 -0.70 -6.02
CA VAL A 76 -0.07 -1.86 -5.31
C VAL A 76 0.51 -3.18 -5.81
N ALA A 77 0.80 -3.32 -7.11
CA ALA A 77 1.48 -4.50 -7.63
C ALA A 77 2.89 -4.67 -7.03
N MET A 78 3.64 -3.57 -6.84
CA MET A 78 4.95 -3.60 -6.19
C MET A 78 4.84 -4.06 -4.72
N THR A 79 3.83 -3.60 -3.98
CA THR A 79 3.59 -4.08 -2.61
C THR A 79 3.20 -5.56 -2.59
N ALA A 80 2.40 -6.03 -3.55
CA ALA A 80 2.04 -7.44 -3.68
C ALA A 80 3.27 -8.32 -3.91
N VAL A 81 4.16 -7.93 -4.83
CA VAL A 81 5.41 -8.64 -5.11
C VAL A 81 6.31 -8.65 -3.89
N ALA A 82 6.41 -7.54 -3.16
CA ALA A 82 7.19 -7.45 -1.94
C ALA A 82 6.64 -8.37 -0.84
N MET A 83 5.31 -8.40 -0.63
CA MET A 83 4.68 -9.31 0.33
C MET A 83 4.92 -10.77 -0.01
N PHE A 84 4.82 -11.14 -1.29
CA PHE A 84 5.20 -12.47 -1.74
C PHE A 84 6.68 -12.75 -1.47
N GLY A 85 7.56 -11.78 -1.76
CA GLY A 85 8.99 -11.88 -1.47
C GLY A 85 9.27 -12.08 0.03
N PHE A 86 8.61 -11.34 0.91
CA PHE A 86 8.71 -11.55 2.35
C PHE A 86 8.26 -12.97 2.74
N SER A 87 7.18 -13.48 2.15
CA SER A 87 6.66 -14.81 2.50
C SER A 87 7.63 -15.95 2.19
N ILE A 88 8.50 -15.79 1.20
CA ILE A 88 9.51 -16.81 0.82
C ILE A 88 10.90 -16.53 1.38
N SER A 89 11.06 -15.46 2.17
CA SER A 89 12.36 -15.06 2.70
C SER A 89 12.78 -15.96 3.85
N SER A 90 14.00 -16.48 3.78
CA SER A 90 14.62 -17.32 4.80
C SER A 90 15.83 -16.67 5.50
N GLN A 91 16.29 -15.54 5.00
CA GLN A 91 17.45 -14.81 5.48
C GLN A 91 17.18 -13.30 5.52
N VAL A 92 17.83 -12.59 6.43
CA VAL A 92 17.58 -11.16 6.66
C VAL A 92 17.85 -10.28 5.44
N TRP A 93 18.86 -10.60 4.63
CA TRP A 93 19.15 -9.82 3.42
C TRP A 93 18.01 -9.85 2.38
N MET A 94 17.22 -10.94 2.36
CA MET A 94 16.04 -11.03 1.49
C MET A 94 14.98 -10.03 1.95
N PHE A 95 14.78 -9.84 3.28
CA PHE A 95 13.87 -8.83 3.79
C PHE A 95 14.31 -7.41 3.41
N TRP A 96 15.61 -7.11 3.43
CA TRP A 96 16.11 -5.83 2.93
C TRP A 96 15.85 -5.64 1.45
N LEU A 97 16.05 -6.68 0.64
CA LEU A 97 15.78 -6.63 -0.79
C LEU A 97 14.31 -6.30 -1.07
N TRP A 98 13.40 -6.98 -0.39
CA TRP A 98 11.95 -6.79 -0.60
C TRP A 98 11.40 -5.52 0.08
N ALA A 99 12.07 -4.99 1.07
CA ALA A 99 11.71 -3.71 1.69
C ALA A 99 11.76 -2.54 0.69
N ILE A 100 12.66 -2.61 -0.32
CA ILE A 100 12.78 -1.57 -1.35
C ILE A 100 11.51 -1.45 -2.21
N PRO A 101 11.08 -2.49 -2.94
CA PRO A 101 9.84 -2.41 -3.73
C PRO A 101 8.61 -2.19 -2.85
N TYR A 102 8.60 -2.69 -1.60
CA TYR A 102 7.53 -2.40 -0.67
C TYR A 102 7.44 -0.91 -0.37
N GLY A 103 8.52 -0.27 0.05
CA GLY A 103 8.55 1.15 0.38
C GLY A 103 8.20 2.05 -0.81
N LEU A 104 8.75 1.74 -2.00
CA LEU A 104 8.44 2.46 -3.23
C LEU A 104 6.95 2.34 -3.59
N GLY A 105 6.37 1.15 -3.49
CA GLY A 105 4.95 0.91 -3.76
C GLY A 105 4.06 1.60 -2.75
N ALA A 106 4.33 1.44 -1.45
CA ALA A 106 3.55 2.04 -0.38
C ALA A 106 3.52 3.58 -0.48
N GLY A 107 4.69 4.21 -0.66
CA GLY A 107 4.80 5.65 -0.84
C GLY A 107 4.09 6.16 -2.10
N GLY A 108 4.12 5.38 -3.19
CA GLY A 108 3.40 5.72 -4.42
C GLY A 108 1.88 5.70 -4.23
N VAL A 109 1.33 4.68 -3.58
CA VAL A 109 -0.11 4.60 -3.25
C VAL A 109 -0.50 5.78 -2.36
N ASP A 110 0.23 5.99 -1.28
CA ASP A 110 -0.07 7.03 -0.30
C ASP A 110 -0.08 8.42 -0.94
N ALA A 111 1.01 8.82 -1.59
CA ALA A 111 1.14 10.16 -2.17
C ALA A 111 0.10 10.42 -3.29
N ILE A 112 -0.12 9.45 -4.19
CA ILE A 112 -1.03 9.63 -5.32
C ILE A 112 -2.48 9.70 -4.86
N LEU A 113 -2.91 8.84 -3.94
CA LEU A 113 -4.30 8.82 -3.50
C LEU A 113 -4.63 9.99 -2.58
N ASN A 114 -3.70 10.42 -1.70
CA ASN A 114 -3.85 11.63 -0.92
C ASN A 114 -4.02 12.85 -1.84
N ASN A 115 -3.15 13.01 -2.84
CA ASN A 115 -3.27 14.11 -3.81
C ASN A 115 -4.59 14.02 -4.59
N TYR A 116 -4.97 12.84 -5.06
CA TYR A 116 -6.23 12.65 -5.80
C TYR A 116 -7.46 13.01 -4.96
N VAL A 117 -7.51 12.58 -3.69
CA VAL A 117 -8.62 12.90 -2.78
C VAL A 117 -8.64 14.39 -2.43
N ALA A 118 -7.49 15.01 -2.21
CA ALA A 118 -7.40 16.45 -1.93
C ALA A 118 -7.95 17.30 -3.07
N LEU A 119 -7.72 16.90 -4.32
CA LEU A 119 -8.16 17.66 -5.50
C LEU A 119 -9.63 17.42 -5.90
N HIS A 120 -10.19 16.23 -5.59
CA HIS A 120 -11.48 15.81 -6.15
C HIS A 120 -12.59 15.59 -5.12
N TYR A 121 -12.27 15.62 -3.82
CA TYR A 121 -13.21 15.30 -2.75
C TYR A 121 -13.14 16.33 -1.61
N LYS A 122 -14.15 16.32 -0.74
CA LYS A 122 -14.20 17.20 0.45
C LYS A 122 -13.15 16.77 1.47
N ALA A 123 -12.64 17.71 2.28
CA ALA A 123 -11.63 17.49 3.31
C ALA A 123 -11.95 16.34 4.29
N GLN A 124 -13.23 16.10 4.58
CA GLN A 124 -13.65 14.98 5.43
C GLN A 124 -13.22 13.60 4.88
N HIS A 125 -13.10 13.44 3.55
CA HIS A 125 -12.67 12.18 2.95
C HIS A 125 -11.19 11.90 3.16
N MET A 126 -10.37 12.94 3.39
CA MET A 126 -8.98 12.77 3.81
C MET A 126 -8.89 12.12 5.20
N SER A 127 -9.71 12.57 6.15
CA SER A 127 -9.76 11.95 7.48
C SER A 127 -10.23 10.49 7.40
N TRP A 128 -11.26 10.20 6.60
CA TRP A 128 -11.72 8.85 6.37
C TRP A 128 -10.66 7.94 5.72
N LEU A 129 -9.86 8.49 4.83
CA LEU A 129 -8.75 7.78 4.18
C LEU A 129 -7.77 7.22 5.22
N HIS A 130 -7.32 8.07 6.14
CA HIS A 130 -6.41 7.65 7.21
C HIS A 130 -7.09 6.72 8.24
N CYS A 131 -8.40 6.90 8.50
CA CYS A 131 -9.15 5.93 9.29
C CYS A 131 -9.14 4.53 8.64
N MET A 132 -9.31 4.44 7.32
CA MET A 132 -9.28 3.17 6.59
C MET A 132 -7.88 2.54 6.63
N TRP A 133 -6.80 3.33 6.54
CA TRP A 133 -5.45 2.84 6.79
C TRP A 133 -5.32 2.25 8.21
N GLY A 134 -5.83 2.94 9.23
CA GLY A 134 -5.85 2.45 10.61
C GLY A 134 -6.60 1.12 10.76
N VAL A 135 -7.74 0.97 10.07
CA VAL A 135 -8.48 -0.31 10.02
C VAL A 135 -7.61 -1.42 9.44
N GLY A 136 -6.90 -1.14 8.34
CA GLY A 136 -5.93 -2.08 7.75
C GLY A 136 -4.82 -2.46 8.73
N ALA A 137 -4.19 -1.47 9.35
CA ALA A 137 -3.11 -1.66 10.32
C ALA A 137 -3.56 -2.46 11.56
N ALA A 138 -4.79 -2.25 12.02
CA ALA A 138 -5.36 -3.04 13.10
C ALA A 138 -5.68 -4.48 12.66
N THR A 139 -6.14 -4.68 11.43
CA THR A 139 -6.59 -6.00 10.93
C THR A 139 -5.40 -6.92 10.58
N GLY A 140 -4.26 -6.37 10.15
CA GLY A 140 -3.07 -7.16 9.79
C GLY A 140 -2.65 -8.16 10.86
N PRO A 141 -2.43 -7.75 12.13
CA PRO A 141 -2.08 -8.65 13.22
C PRO A 141 -3.13 -9.73 13.51
N TYR A 142 -4.44 -9.43 13.31
CA TYR A 142 -5.50 -10.43 13.47
C TYR A 142 -5.43 -11.51 12.41
N ILE A 143 -5.18 -11.14 11.14
CA ILE A 143 -4.99 -12.11 10.06
C ILE A 143 -3.81 -13.02 10.40
N LEU A 144 -2.70 -12.44 10.84
CA LEU A 144 -1.54 -13.22 11.27
C LEU A 144 -1.86 -14.15 12.43
N GLY A 145 -2.46 -13.62 13.50
CA GLY A 145 -2.87 -14.40 14.67
C GLY A 145 -3.76 -15.58 14.28
N PHE A 146 -4.72 -15.35 13.39
CA PHE A 146 -5.57 -16.40 12.85
C PHE A 146 -4.75 -17.47 12.12
N VAL A 147 -3.86 -17.08 11.22
CA VAL A 147 -2.99 -18.02 10.48
C VAL A 147 -2.15 -18.86 11.44
N LEU A 148 -1.55 -18.24 12.45
CA LEU A 148 -0.71 -18.94 13.43
C LEU A 148 -1.52 -19.92 14.31
N THR A 149 -2.74 -19.56 14.73
CA THR A 149 -3.60 -20.45 15.54
C THR A 149 -4.09 -21.67 14.77
N TRP A 150 -4.16 -21.59 13.45
CA TRP A 150 -4.50 -22.72 12.56
C TRP A 150 -3.28 -23.54 12.15
N GLY A 151 -2.14 -23.36 12.81
CA GLY A 151 -0.92 -24.11 12.55
C GLY A 151 -0.12 -23.63 11.34
N GLY A 152 -0.45 -22.45 10.81
CA GLY A 152 0.36 -21.78 9.78
C GLY A 152 1.60 -21.12 10.37
N THR A 153 2.49 -20.65 9.49
CA THR A 153 3.69 -19.91 9.84
C THR A 153 3.54 -18.43 9.50
N TRP A 154 4.47 -17.60 9.94
CA TRP A 154 4.54 -16.19 9.54
C TRP A 154 4.60 -16.00 8.01
N SER A 155 5.28 -16.92 7.31
CA SER A 155 5.33 -16.96 5.84
C SER A 155 3.94 -17.03 5.21
N HIS A 156 3.05 -17.86 5.76
CA HIS A 156 1.65 -17.94 5.31
C HIS A 156 0.88 -16.63 5.58
N GLY A 157 1.20 -15.92 6.65
CA GLY A 157 0.63 -14.61 6.96
C GLY A 157 0.98 -13.58 5.87
N TYR A 158 2.26 -13.45 5.51
CA TYR A 158 2.69 -12.60 4.39
C TYR A 158 2.08 -13.05 3.07
N GLY A 159 2.02 -14.37 2.82
CA GLY A 159 1.41 -14.95 1.62
C GLY A 159 -0.09 -14.60 1.50
N ALA A 160 -0.84 -14.67 2.60
CA ALA A 160 -2.26 -14.27 2.61
C ALA A 160 -2.44 -12.79 2.22
N ILE A 161 -1.63 -11.89 2.79
CA ILE A 161 -1.66 -10.47 2.41
C ILE A 161 -1.21 -10.26 0.96
N ALA A 162 -0.21 -11.00 0.48
CA ALA A 162 0.21 -10.94 -0.91
C ALA A 162 -0.95 -11.29 -1.87
N ILE A 163 -1.72 -12.33 -1.58
CA ILE A 163 -2.90 -12.71 -2.38
C ILE A 163 -3.94 -11.58 -2.39
N LEU A 164 -4.23 -10.98 -1.24
CA LEU A 164 -5.15 -9.84 -1.15
C LEU A 164 -4.67 -8.66 -2.03
N GLN A 165 -3.38 -8.35 -1.99
CA GLN A 165 -2.78 -7.28 -2.80
C GLN A 165 -2.81 -7.60 -4.31
N VAL A 166 -2.60 -8.86 -4.70
CA VAL A 166 -2.73 -9.29 -6.11
C VAL A 166 -4.17 -9.13 -6.60
N VAL A 167 -5.15 -9.57 -5.80
CA VAL A 167 -6.58 -9.38 -6.13
C VAL A 167 -6.92 -7.91 -6.28
N LEU A 168 -6.46 -7.06 -5.34
CA LEU A 168 -6.67 -5.63 -5.43
C LEU A 168 -6.01 -5.01 -6.66
N THR A 169 -4.79 -5.44 -7.00
CA THR A 169 -4.10 -5.01 -8.22
C THR A 169 -4.95 -5.32 -9.47
N ALA A 170 -5.51 -6.53 -9.56
CA ALA A 170 -6.39 -6.92 -10.66
C ALA A 170 -7.64 -6.03 -10.73
N VAL A 171 -8.28 -5.76 -9.58
CA VAL A 171 -9.43 -4.85 -9.50
C VAL A 171 -9.06 -3.42 -9.93
N LEU A 172 -7.89 -2.93 -9.51
CA LEU A 172 -7.39 -1.61 -9.91
C LEU A 172 -7.15 -1.52 -11.42
N LEU A 173 -6.56 -2.54 -12.03
CA LEU A 173 -6.35 -2.60 -13.47
C LEU A 173 -7.68 -2.61 -14.23
N MET A 174 -8.68 -3.33 -13.74
CA MET A 174 -10.04 -3.33 -14.32
C MET A 174 -10.75 -1.99 -14.12
N SER A 175 -10.43 -1.26 -13.07
CA SER A 175 -11.03 0.04 -12.75
C SER A 175 -10.41 1.22 -13.50
N LEU A 176 -9.33 1.03 -14.26
CA LEU A 176 -8.65 2.12 -14.99
C LEU A 176 -9.58 3.04 -15.82
N PRO A 177 -10.65 2.53 -16.46
CA PRO A 177 -11.59 3.40 -17.17
C PRO A 177 -12.33 4.40 -16.27
N LEU A 178 -12.48 4.08 -14.96
CA LEU A 178 -13.16 4.96 -14.01
C LEU A 178 -12.34 6.21 -13.65
N TRP A 179 -11.00 6.09 -13.70
CA TRP A 179 -10.07 7.17 -13.39
C TRP A 179 -9.99 8.22 -14.49
N LYS A 180 -10.22 7.84 -15.74
CA LYS A 180 -10.18 8.73 -16.92
C LYS A 180 -11.35 9.71 -16.98
N LYS A 181 -12.46 9.47 -16.30
CA LYS A 181 -13.71 10.25 -16.40
C LYS A 181 -13.76 11.49 -15.50
N ARG A 182 -12.71 11.83 -14.75
CA ARG A 182 -12.73 12.93 -13.77
C ARG A 182 -11.56 13.90 -13.86
N ILE A 183 -11.09 14.21 -15.06
CA ILE A 183 -10.24 15.38 -15.26
C ILE A 183 -11.17 16.54 -15.67
N THR A 184 -12.04 16.94 -14.76
CA THR A 184 -12.72 18.23 -14.87
C THR A 184 -12.21 19.06 -13.70
N ILE A 185 -11.20 19.86 -13.93
CA ILE A 185 -10.72 20.86 -12.97
C ILE A 185 -11.68 22.04 -13.11
N THR A 186 -12.44 22.32 -12.07
CA THR A 186 -13.17 23.58 -11.96
C THR A 186 -12.16 24.63 -11.52
N ASP A 187 -11.84 25.59 -12.39
CA ASP A 187 -10.97 26.69 -12.01
C ASP A 187 -11.68 27.66 -11.04
N GLU A 188 -10.94 28.60 -10.44
CA GLU A 188 -11.47 29.57 -9.48
C GLU A 188 -12.61 30.47 -10.05
N SER A 189 -12.86 30.41 -11.36
CA SER A 189 -13.93 31.13 -12.06
C SER A 189 -15.20 30.29 -12.27
N GLY A 190 -15.21 29.03 -11.84
CA GLY A 190 -16.36 28.13 -11.95
C GLY A 190 -16.56 27.53 -13.35
N GLN A 191 -15.57 27.62 -14.25
CA GLN A 191 -15.59 26.98 -15.56
C GLN A 191 -14.95 25.60 -15.53
N GLU A 192 -15.62 24.60 -16.12
CA GLU A 192 -15.09 23.26 -16.31
C GLU A 192 -13.99 23.28 -17.38
N VAL A 193 -12.73 23.12 -16.96
CA VAL A 193 -11.60 22.97 -17.87
C VAL A 193 -11.26 21.48 -17.97
N THR A 194 -11.46 20.92 -19.16
CA THR A 194 -11.04 19.56 -19.50
C THR A 194 -9.54 19.58 -19.80
N ALA A 195 -8.75 18.92 -18.98
CA ALA A 195 -7.32 18.69 -19.22
C ALA A 195 -7.09 17.25 -19.71
#